data_0e18639e490424eb6183c50cd485a887
#
_entry.id   0e18639e490424eb6183c50cd485a887
#
_cell.length_a   1.000
_cell.length_b   1.000
_cell.length_c   1.000
_cell.angle_alpha   90.00
_cell.angle_beta   90.00
_cell.angle_gamma   90.00
#
_symmetry.space_group_name_H-M   'P 1'
#
loop_
_entity.id
_entity.type
_entity.pdbx_description
1 polymer ?
#
loop_
_entity_poly.entity_id
_entity_poly.type
_entity_poly.pdbx_seq_one_letter_code
_entity_poly.pdbx_strand_id
1 'polypeptide(L)'
;MEKNKEVHKGKRSAIQIFLGKVEAVGNRLPPPSIIFICLCVFIILLSGIGGLLGWSATGMVLDTKTKELAETTLNVKSLISIDGLKYMLTHVASNFTSFPSVGSTCTIMLAIGVAEQSGWMDGLIRKAVSITPSMLVTPLVVFIGVESNICENAGYMVFVPLAAMIFKACGKHPIAGIAAGFAGVSGGYSANLLMGSIDASLAGLTQSAAQTMNADYIVNPTCNWFFMFTSVALVV
;
A
#
# COMPACT_ATOMS: atom_id res chain seq x y z
N MET A 1 52.09 2.47 12.77
CA MET A 1 51.93 3.64 11.90
C MET A 1 50.45 3.71 11.48
N GLU A 2 49.72 4.43 12.29
CA GLU A 2 48.28 4.66 12.16
C GLU A 2 48.07 5.83 11.20
N LYS A 3 47.53 5.56 10.01
CA LYS A 3 47.17 6.63 9.05
C LYS A 3 45.75 7.10 9.40
N ASN A 4 45.68 8.22 10.12
CA ASN A 4 44.50 9.05 10.27
C ASN A 4 43.85 9.29 8.91
N LYS A 5 42.67 8.71 8.65
CA LYS A 5 41.76 9.14 7.60
C LYS A 5 40.99 10.35 8.10
N GLU A 6 41.50 11.53 7.80
CA GLU A 6 40.71 12.76 7.91
C GLU A 6 39.46 12.63 7.02
N VAL A 7 38.33 12.53 7.65
CA VAL A 7 37.01 12.60 6.99
C VAL A 7 36.82 14.04 6.56
N HIS A 8 37.02 14.33 5.29
CA HIS A 8 36.67 15.61 4.68
C HIS A 8 35.21 15.93 5.00
N LYS A 9 34.97 16.86 5.90
CA LYS A 9 33.69 17.54 6.10
C LYS A 9 33.41 18.45 4.89
N GLY A 10 33.09 17.87 3.73
CA GLY A 10 32.54 18.60 2.61
C GLY A 10 31.23 19.27 3.01
N LYS A 11 31.01 20.52 2.60
CA LYS A 11 29.73 21.22 2.78
C LYS A 11 28.60 20.33 2.25
N ARG A 12 27.70 19.90 3.15
CA ARG A 12 26.54 19.10 2.73
C ARG A 12 25.71 19.90 1.73
N SER A 13 25.44 19.30 0.58
CA SER A 13 24.55 19.90 -0.42
C SER A 13 23.18 20.19 0.20
N ALA A 14 22.46 21.19 -0.29
CA ALA A 14 21.10 21.50 0.12
C ALA A 14 20.19 20.28 0.04
N ILE A 15 20.38 19.43 -0.97
CA ILE A 15 19.70 18.14 -1.16
C ILE A 15 20.02 17.18 -0.01
N GLN A 16 21.27 17.07 0.42
CA GLN A 16 21.65 16.18 1.54
C GLN A 16 21.06 16.65 2.88
N ILE A 17 20.94 17.97 3.07
CA ILE A 17 20.29 18.53 4.26
C ILE A 17 18.80 18.25 4.23
N PHE A 18 18.16 18.40 3.08
CA PHE A 18 16.74 18.08 2.90
C PHE A 18 16.47 16.60 3.14
N LEU A 19 17.22 15.70 2.48
CA LEU A 19 17.10 14.26 2.67
C LEU A 19 17.34 13.84 4.12
N GLY A 20 18.33 14.41 4.80
CA GLY A 20 18.57 14.15 6.21
C GLY A 20 17.42 14.59 7.13
N LYS A 21 16.71 15.67 6.78
CA LYS A 21 15.49 16.08 7.51
C LYS A 21 14.33 15.13 7.26
N VAL A 22 14.13 14.72 6.01
CA VAL A 22 13.10 13.72 5.64
C VAL A 22 13.34 12.40 6.36
N GLU A 23 14.58 11.93 6.36
CA GLU A 23 15.00 10.72 7.08
C GLU A 23 14.75 10.85 8.59
N ALA A 24 15.15 11.98 9.21
CA ALA A 24 14.96 12.21 10.63
C ALA A 24 13.48 12.26 11.03
N VAL A 25 12.60 12.79 10.17
CA VAL A 25 11.16 12.79 10.39
C VAL A 25 10.59 11.38 10.17
N GLY A 26 10.98 10.70 9.10
CA GLY A 26 10.53 9.34 8.80
C GLY A 26 10.87 8.35 9.93
N ASN A 27 12.11 8.42 10.44
CA ASN A 27 12.56 7.54 11.54
C ASN A 27 11.89 7.82 12.89
N ARG A 28 11.18 8.95 13.04
CA ARG A 28 10.39 9.27 14.25
C ARG A 28 8.95 8.81 14.17
N LEU A 29 8.48 8.43 12.97
CA LEU A 29 7.12 7.93 12.83
C LEU A 29 6.97 6.58 13.53
N PRO A 30 5.92 6.39 14.33
CA PRO A 30 5.64 5.10 14.94
C PRO A 30 5.24 4.09 13.85
N PRO A 31 5.32 2.78 14.13
CA PRO A 31 4.81 1.74 13.22
C PRO A 31 3.37 2.03 12.80
N PRO A 32 2.97 1.65 11.56
CA PRO A 32 1.63 1.91 11.03
C PRO A 32 0.49 1.47 11.96
N SER A 33 0.67 0.34 12.65
CA SER A 33 -0.32 -0.15 13.62
C SER A 33 -0.60 0.85 14.75
N ILE A 34 0.43 1.53 15.26
CA ILE A 34 0.29 2.54 16.32
C ILE A 34 -0.42 3.78 15.76
N ILE A 35 -0.10 4.18 14.53
CA ILE A 35 -0.77 5.31 13.87
C ILE A 35 -2.27 5.03 13.75
N PHE A 36 -2.65 3.83 13.33
CA PHE A 36 -4.07 3.44 13.23
C PHE A 36 -4.76 3.40 14.59
N ILE A 37 -4.11 2.88 15.64
CA ILE A 37 -4.66 2.90 17.00
C ILE A 37 -4.91 4.35 17.45
N CYS A 38 -3.92 5.24 17.27
CA CYS A 38 -4.06 6.66 17.62
C CYS A 38 -5.21 7.31 16.83
N LEU A 39 -5.36 6.98 15.55
CA LEU A 39 -6.46 7.47 14.72
C LEU A 39 -7.82 6.97 15.22
N CYS A 40 -7.93 5.71 15.58
CA CYS A 40 -9.15 5.16 16.20
C CYS A 40 -9.51 5.88 17.50
N VAL A 41 -8.54 6.07 18.40
CA VAL A 41 -8.74 6.82 19.64
C VAL A 41 -9.18 8.25 19.34
N PHE A 42 -8.53 8.92 18.39
CA PHE A 42 -8.89 10.26 17.97
C PHE A 42 -10.35 10.35 17.48
N ILE A 43 -10.79 9.41 16.63
CA ILE A 43 -12.18 9.37 16.13
C ILE A 43 -13.17 9.12 17.28
N ILE A 44 -12.86 8.24 18.22
CA ILE A 44 -13.69 8.00 19.40
C ILE A 44 -13.86 9.27 20.22
N LEU A 45 -12.78 9.99 20.49
CA LEU A 45 -12.82 11.27 21.21
C LEU A 45 -13.60 12.33 20.46
N LEU A 46 -13.36 12.44 19.15
CA LEU A 46 -14.07 13.37 18.28
C LEU A 46 -15.58 13.10 18.25
N SER A 47 -15.98 11.81 18.18
CA SER A 47 -17.39 11.43 18.25
C SER A 47 -18.03 11.79 19.58
N GLY A 48 -17.28 11.70 20.68
CA GLY A 48 -17.71 12.15 22.00
C GLY A 48 -18.01 13.63 22.03
N ILE A 49 -17.08 14.45 21.53
CA ILE A 49 -17.24 15.90 21.42
C ILE A 49 -18.42 16.25 20.50
N GLY A 50 -18.49 15.64 19.32
CA GLY A 50 -19.56 15.88 18.36
C GLY A 50 -20.95 15.50 18.90
N GLY A 51 -21.03 14.38 19.67
CA GLY A 51 -22.25 13.97 20.33
C GLY A 51 -22.71 14.93 21.43
N LEU A 52 -21.76 15.48 22.21
CA LEU A 52 -22.05 16.49 23.24
C LEU A 52 -22.49 17.84 22.63
N LEU A 53 -21.90 18.21 21.50
CA LEU A 53 -22.22 19.46 20.80
C LEU A 53 -23.45 19.33 19.88
N GLY A 54 -24.02 18.13 19.76
CA GLY A 54 -25.19 17.88 18.92
C GLY A 54 -24.92 18.09 17.43
N TRP A 55 -23.69 17.76 16.97
CA TRP A 55 -23.36 17.89 15.55
C TRP A 55 -24.26 17.07 14.68
N SER A 56 -24.77 17.67 13.63
CA SER A 56 -25.60 17.03 12.62
C SER A 56 -25.18 17.50 11.22
N ALA A 57 -25.38 16.65 10.26
CA ALA A 57 -25.18 16.98 8.85
C ALA A 57 -26.41 16.50 8.07
N THR A 58 -26.91 17.36 7.20
CA THR A 58 -28.00 17.04 6.28
C THR A 58 -27.42 16.81 4.90
N GLY A 59 -27.75 15.71 4.27
CA GLY A 59 -27.27 15.36 2.95
C GLY A 59 -28.20 14.39 2.23
N MET A 60 -28.00 14.25 0.92
CA MET A 60 -28.70 13.28 0.10
C MET A 60 -28.10 11.89 0.36
N VAL A 61 -28.87 10.97 0.89
CA VAL A 61 -28.46 9.60 1.16
C VAL A 61 -29.39 8.67 0.43
N LEU A 62 -28.85 7.60 -0.13
CA LEU A 62 -29.67 6.58 -0.80
C LEU A 62 -30.49 5.81 0.25
N ASP A 63 -31.81 5.88 0.14
CA ASP A 63 -32.68 5.01 0.96
C ASP A 63 -32.55 3.57 0.47
N THR A 64 -32.10 2.68 1.35
CA THR A 64 -31.91 1.25 1.07
C THR A 64 -33.19 0.51 0.69
N LYS A 65 -34.37 1.08 1.00
CA LYS A 65 -35.66 0.45 0.67
C LYS A 65 -36.24 0.91 -0.65
N THR A 66 -36.16 2.22 -0.92
CA THR A 66 -36.74 2.82 -2.13
C THR A 66 -35.73 2.94 -3.27
N LYS A 67 -34.42 2.82 -2.99
CA LYS A 67 -33.32 3.09 -3.93
C LYS A 67 -33.35 4.51 -4.51
N GLU A 68 -34.01 5.44 -3.83
CA GLU A 68 -34.07 6.86 -4.22
C GLU A 68 -33.19 7.69 -3.28
N LEU A 69 -32.67 8.78 -3.79
CA LEU A 69 -31.92 9.75 -2.99
C LEU A 69 -32.90 10.57 -2.16
N ALA A 70 -32.84 10.43 -0.84
CA ALA A 70 -33.62 11.20 0.10
C ALA A 70 -32.73 12.10 0.94
N GLU A 71 -33.22 13.31 1.21
CA GLU A 71 -32.53 14.21 2.12
C GLU A 71 -32.71 13.70 3.56
N THR A 72 -31.61 13.36 4.20
CA THR A 72 -31.61 12.79 5.55
C THR A 72 -30.65 13.57 6.45
N THR A 73 -31.09 13.90 7.65
CA THR A 73 -30.25 14.52 8.68
C THR A 73 -29.63 13.43 9.55
N LEU A 74 -28.31 13.33 9.48
CA LEU A 74 -27.52 12.41 10.28
C LEU A 74 -26.98 13.14 11.52
N ASN A 75 -27.30 12.61 12.70
CA ASN A 75 -26.79 13.12 13.97
C ASN A 75 -25.57 12.30 14.42
N VAL A 76 -24.55 12.97 14.92
CA VAL A 76 -23.35 12.32 15.47
C VAL A 76 -23.75 11.57 16.75
N LYS A 77 -23.48 10.25 16.78
CA LYS A 77 -23.62 9.41 17.96
C LYS A 77 -22.30 9.27 18.68
N SER A 78 -22.27 9.48 19.99
CA SER A 78 -21.05 9.36 20.80
C SER A 78 -20.65 7.91 20.95
N LEU A 79 -19.43 7.56 20.52
CA LEU A 79 -18.83 6.24 20.75
C LEU A 79 -18.34 6.04 22.19
N ILE A 80 -18.24 7.11 22.96
CA ILE A 80 -17.85 7.05 24.40
C ILE A 80 -19.04 6.65 25.27
N SER A 81 -20.28 6.76 24.77
CA SER A 81 -21.48 6.33 25.48
C SER A 81 -21.52 4.81 25.66
N ILE A 82 -22.32 4.33 26.63
CA ILE A 82 -22.54 2.89 26.85
C ILE A 82 -23.03 2.20 25.58
N ASP A 83 -23.94 2.84 24.85
CA ASP A 83 -24.47 2.33 23.56
C ASP A 83 -23.38 2.32 22.48
N GLY A 84 -22.51 3.34 22.44
CA GLY A 84 -21.36 3.38 21.54
C GLY A 84 -20.35 2.27 21.81
N LEU A 85 -20.03 2.03 23.08
CA LEU A 85 -19.13 0.94 23.47
C LEU A 85 -19.75 -0.43 23.13
N LYS A 86 -21.04 -0.63 23.42
CA LYS A 86 -21.76 -1.84 23.04
C LYS A 86 -21.74 -2.03 21.53
N TYR A 87 -21.98 -0.98 20.76
CA TYR A 87 -21.91 -1.02 19.28
C TYR A 87 -20.52 -1.47 18.81
N MET A 88 -19.45 -0.86 19.29
CA MET A 88 -18.10 -1.23 18.91
C MET A 88 -17.80 -2.71 19.17
N LEU A 89 -18.16 -3.21 20.37
CA LEU A 89 -17.88 -4.60 20.75
C LEU A 89 -18.73 -5.61 19.96
N THR A 90 -20.00 -5.31 19.69
CA THR A 90 -20.90 -6.23 18.97
C THR A 90 -20.66 -6.25 17.47
N HIS A 91 -20.13 -5.17 16.89
CA HIS A 91 -19.96 -5.03 15.44
C HIS A 91 -18.52 -5.20 14.95
N VAL A 92 -17.57 -5.46 15.83
CA VAL A 92 -16.15 -5.63 15.45
C VAL A 92 -15.98 -6.67 14.35
N ALA A 93 -16.56 -7.86 14.51
CA ALA A 93 -16.43 -8.93 13.54
C ALA A 93 -17.17 -8.61 12.23
N SER A 94 -18.40 -8.12 12.32
CA SER A 94 -19.18 -7.76 11.13
C SER A 94 -18.56 -6.60 10.35
N ASN A 95 -18.07 -5.58 11.03
CA ASN A 95 -17.39 -4.46 10.36
C ASN A 95 -16.12 -4.91 9.64
N PHE A 96 -15.35 -5.84 10.21
CA PHE A 96 -14.19 -6.41 9.56
C PHE A 96 -14.56 -7.26 8.34
N THR A 97 -15.50 -8.19 8.50
CA THR A 97 -15.88 -9.13 7.43
C THR A 97 -16.68 -8.48 6.30
N SER A 98 -17.45 -7.43 6.59
CA SER A 98 -18.20 -6.68 5.58
C SER A 98 -17.37 -5.59 4.89
N PHE A 99 -16.11 -5.39 5.30
CA PHE A 99 -15.24 -4.42 4.61
C PHE A 99 -14.93 -4.94 3.19
N PRO A 100 -15.24 -4.17 2.14
CA PRO A 100 -15.30 -4.69 0.77
C PRO A 100 -14.00 -5.31 0.24
N SER A 101 -12.86 -4.85 0.76
CA SER A 101 -11.54 -5.32 0.32
C SER A 101 -11.08 -6.59 1.01
N VAL A 102 -11.64 -6.96 2.18
CA VAL A 102 -11.10 -8.07 3.00
C VAL A 102 -11.15 -9.40 2.25
N GLY A 103 -12.29 -9.72 1.65
CA GLY A 103 -12.46 -10.99 0.94
C GLY A 103 -11.50 -11.14 -0.23
N SER A 104 -11.41 -10.15 -1.10
CA SER A 104 -10.53 -10.17 -2.27
C SER A 104 -9.05 -10.17 -1.88
N THR A 105 -8.66 -9.34 -0.92
CA THR A 105 -7.27 -9.27 -0.44
C THR A 105 -6.84 -10.59 0.19
N CYS A 106 -7.65 -11.20 1.06
CA CYS A 106 -7.32 -12.50 1.66
C CYS A 106 -7.18 -13.60 0.60
N THR A 107 -8.06 -13.63 -0.40
CA THR A 107 -8.01 -14.64 -1.48
C THR A 107 -6.72 -14.50 -2.29
N ILE A 108 -6.35 -13.28 -2.69
CA ILE A 108 -5.13 -13.02 -3.44
C ILE A 108 -3.90 -13.35 -2.60
N MET A 109 -3.86 -12.95 -1.33
CA MET A 109 -2.74 -13.25 -0.43
C MET A 109 -2.53 -14.75 -0.23
N LEU A 110 -3.61 -15.55 -0.16
CA LEU A 110 -3.50 -17.01 -0.10
C LEU A 110 -2.87 -17.57 -1.38
N ALA A 111 -3.31 -17.11 -2.55
CA ALA A 111 -2.74 -17.55 -3.83
C ALA A 111 -1.25 -17.19 -3.95
N ILE A 112 -0.88 -15.98 -3.56
CA ILE A 112 0.51 -15.49 -3.54
C ILE A 112 1.35 -16.32 -2.57
N GLY A 113 0.85 -16.57 -1.35
CA GLY A 113 1.55 -17.38 -0.35
C GLY A 113 1.86 -18.79 -0.84
N VAL A 114 0.95 -19.42 -1.58
CA VAL A 114 1.20 -20.72 -2.23
C VAL A 114 2.29 -20.60 -3.30
N ALA A 115 2.23 -19.57 -4.15
CA ALA A 115 3.23 -19.36 -5.20
C ALA A 115 4.64 -19.09 -4.63
N GLU A 116 4.73 -18.36 -3.53
CA GLU A 116 5.98 -18.06 -2.83
C GLU A 116 6.55 -19.33 -2.15
N GLN A 117 5.74 -20.02 -1.35
CA GLN A 117 6.18 -21.23 -0.63
C GLN A 117 6.52 -22.40 -1.56
N SER A 118 5.91 -22.46 -2.73
CA SER A 118 6.25 -23.48 -3.75
C SER A 118 7.62 -23.24 -4.42
N GLY A 119 8.25 -22.08 -4.18
CA GLY A 119 9.49 -21.68 -4.85
C GLY A 119 9.31 -21.27 -6.32
N TRP A 120 8.08 -21.20 -6.81
CA TRP A 120 7.77 -20.86 -8.20
C TRP A 120 8.24 -19.44 -8.55
N MET A 121 8.03 -18.49 -7.64
CA MET A 121 8.47 -17.09 -7.80
C MET A 121 9.99 -17.00 -7.91
N ASP A 122 10.72 -17.65 -7.00
CA ASP A 122 12.18 -17.72 -7.04
C ASP A 122 12.71 -18.34 -8.33
N GLY A 123 12.07 -19.41 -8.80
CA GLY A 123 12.42 -20.08 -10.05
C GLY A 123 12.26 -19.16 -11.26
N LEU A 124 11.17 -18.41 -11.34
CA LEU A 124 10.93 -17.44 -12.40
C LEU A 124 11.99 -16.34 -12.41
N ILE A 125 12.26 -15.74 -11.26
CA ILE A 125 13.23 -14.63 -11.13
C ILE A 125 14.63 -15.11 -11.51
N ARG A 126 15.07 -16.27 -10.99
CA ARG A 126 16.39 -16.85 -11.35
C ARG A 126 16.51 -17.14 -12.83
N LYS A 127 15.47 -17.70 -13.45
CA LYS A 127 15.44 -17.96 -14.89
C LYS A 127 15.50 -16.67 -15.70
N ALA A 128 14.72 -15.66 -15.35
CA ALA A 128 14.73 -14.36 -16.02
C ALA A 128 16.13 -13.72 -15.98
N VAL A 129 16.79 -13.75 -14.81
CA VAL A 129 18.14 -13.22 -14.67
C VAL A 129 19.17 -14.03 -15.46
N SER A 130 19.06 -15.35 -15.48
CA SER A 130 20.07 -16.22 -16.14
C SER A 130 20.12 -16.07 -17.66
N ILE A 131 19.02 -15.67 -18.28
CA ILE A 131 18.95 -15.44 -19.75
C ILE A 131 19.20 -14.00 -20.14
N THR A 132 19.39 -13.11 -19.17
CA THR A 132 19.52 -11.66 -19.44
C THR A 132 20.97 -11.24 -19.58
N PRO A 133 21.33 -10.53 -20.66
CA PRO A 133 22.66 -9.95 -20.80
C PRO A 133 22.98 -8.98 -19.66
N SER A 134 24.24 -8.93 -19.23
CA SER A 134 24.67 -8.10 -18.08
C SER A 134 24.32 -6.61 -18.20
N MET A 135 24.21 -6.10 -19.44
CA MET A 135 23.81 -4.72 -19.73
C MET A 135 22.33 -4.46 -19.35
N LEU A 136 21.45 -5.45 -19.52
CA LEU A 136 20.02 -5.34 -19.27
C LEU A 136 19.61 -5.78 -17.86
N VAL A 137 20.56 -6.21 -17.03
CA VAL A 137 20.25 -6.67 -15.65
C VAL A 137 19.66 -5.55 -14.81
N THR A 138 20.10 -4.29 -14.97
CA THR A 138 19.57 -3.18 -14.17
C THR A 138 18.11 -2.87 -14.52
N PRO A 139 17.74 -2.60 -15.78
CA PRO A 139 16.32 -2.42 -16.13
C PRO A 139 15.47 -3.67 -15.82
N LEU A 140 16.01 -4.89 -15.99
CA LEU A 140 15.29 -6.09 -15.60
C LEU A 140 14.99 -6.14 -14.09
N VAL A 141 15.96 -5.81 -13.26
CA VAL A 141 15.77 -5.78 -11.79
C VAL A 141 14.74 -4.71 -11.41
N VAL A 142 14.78 -3.53 -12.03
CA VAL A 142 13.76 -2.50 -11.82
C VAL A 142 12.40 -3.01 -12.25
N PHE A 143 12.29 -3.61 -13.43
CA PHE A 143 11.03 -4.19 -13.94
C PHE A 143 10.46 -5.26 -13.01
N ILE A 144 11.28 -6.23 -12.57
CA ILE A 144 10.83 -7.26 -11.61
C ILE A 144 10.44 -6.61 -10.27
N GLY A 145 11.14 -5.55 -9.84
CA GLY A 145 10.77 -4.76 -8.67
C GLY A 145 9.39 -4.14 -8.80
N VAL A 146 9.06 -3.57 -9.95
CA VAL A 146 7.73 -3.06 -10.28
C VAL A 146 6.69 -4.17 -10.21
N GLU A 147 6.92 -5.29 -10.89
CA GLU A 147 6.00 -6.44 -10.91
C GLU A 147 5.84 -7.12 -9.53
N SER A 148 6.83 -7.02 -8.65
CA SER A 148 6.74 -7.58 -7.30
C SER A 148 5.65 -6.94 -6.44
N ASN A 149 5.15 -5.76 -6.83
CA ASN A 149 4.01 -5.10 -6.18
C ASN A 149 2.69 -5.88 -6.30
N ILE A 150 2.58 -6.83 -7.21
CA ILE A 150 1.46 -7.79 -7.24
C ILE A 150 1.34 -8.50 -5.89
N CYS A 151 2.48 -8.81 -5.27
CA CYS A 151 2.60 -9.49 -3.97
C CYS A 151 2.65 -8.51 -2.78
N GLU A 152 2.39 -7.22 -2.99
CA GLU A 152 2.37 -6.17 -1.96
C GLU A 152 3.68 -6.14 -1.13
N ASN A 153 3.65 -6.61 0.12
CA ASN A 153 4.81 -6.53 1.02
C ASN A 153 5.96 -7.48 0.68
N ALA A 154 5.72 -8.55 -0.06
CA ALA A 154 6.74 -9.51 -0.45
C ALA A 154 7.83 -8.88 -1.34
N GLY A 155 7.47 -7.90 -2.16
CA GLY A 155 8.42 -7.14 -2.97
C GLY A 155 9.56 -6.53 -2.15
N TYR A 156 9.26 -5.90 -1.04
CA TYR A 156 10.27 -5.29 -0.19
C TYR A 156 11.10 -6.31 0.58
N MET A 157 10.46 -7.32 1.15
CA MET A 157 11.13 -8.29 2.03
C MET A 157 11.98 -9.29 1.27
N VAL A 158 11.49 -9.76 0.13
CA VAL A 158 12.13 -10.84 -0.63
C VAL A 158 12.94 -10.29 -1.79
N PHE A 159 12.35 -9.41 -2.60
CA PHE A 159 12.98 -9.01 -3.84
C PHE A 159 14.16 -8.06 -3.65
N VAL A 160 14.11 -7.10 -2.73
CA VAL A 160 15.21 -6.14 -2.52
C VAL A 160 16.52 -6.83 -2.11
N PRO A 161 16.55 -7.77 -1.15
CA PRO A 161 17.75 -8.57 -0.89
C PRO A 161 18.19 -9.43 -2.07
N LEU A 162 17.25 -9.99 -2.82
CA LEU A 162 17.53 -10.79 -4.01
C LEU A 162 18.19 -9.94 -5.10
N ALA A 163 17.76 -8.70 -5.31
CA ALA A 163 18.36 -7.75 -6.24
C ALA A 163 19.84 -7.49 -5.94
N ALA A 164 20.24 -7.42 -4.65
CA ALA A 164 21.64 -7.33 -4.25
C ALA A 164 22.45 -8.56 -4.67
N MET A 165 21.88 -9.76 -4.48
CA MET A 165 22.52 -11.03 -4.87
C MET A 165 22.67 -11.12 -6.39
N ILE A 166 21.66 -10.72 -7.15
CA ILE A 166 21.67 -10.66 -8.61
C ILE A 166 22.82 -9.77 -9.12
N PHE A 167 22.91 -8.54 -8.59
CA PHE A 167 23.98 -7.62 -8.97
C PHE A 167 25.36 -8.19 -8.65
N LYS A 168 25.52 -8.79 -7.46
CA LYS A 168 26.77 -9.44 -7.08
C LYS A 168 27.13 -10.58 -8.02
N ALA A 169 26.17 -11.42 -8.39
CA ALA A 169 26.39 -12.52 -9.35
C ALA A 169 26.79 -12.03 -10.75
N CYS A 170 26.31 -10.84 -11.14
CA CYS A 170 26.67 -10.20 -12.41
C CYS A 170 27.93 -9.30 -12.32
N GLY A 171 28.71 -9.41 -11.24
CA GLY A 171 29.94 -8.61 -11.04
C GLY A 171 29.70 -7.13 -10.75
N LYS A 172 28.47 -6.71 -10.44
CA LYS A 172 28.09 -5.35 -10.08
C LYS A 172 28.06 -5.18 -8.56
N HIS A 173 28.10 -3.92 -8.10
CA HIS A 173 28.08 -3.64 -6.67
C HIS A 173 26.73 -3.97 -6.02
N PRO A 174 26.66 -4.77 -4.93
CA PRO A 174 25.38 -5.19 -4.34
C PRO A 174 24.50 -4.04 -3.84
N ILE A 175 25.10 -2.94 -3.35
CA ILE A 175 24.35 -1.75 -2.91
C ILE A 175 23.59 -1.12 -4.08
N ALA A 176 24.17 -1.12 -5.30
CA ALA A 176 23.46 -0.65 -6.48
C ALA A 176 22.27 -1.57 -6.81
N GLY A 177 22.38 -2.88 -6.54
CA GLY A 177 21.26 -3.82 -6.64
C GLY A 177 20.14 -3.53 -5.64
N ILE A 178 20.49 -3.25 -4.39
CA ILE A 178 19.51 -2.82 -3.37
C ILE A 178 18.80 -1.56 -3.83
N ALA A 179 19.56 -0.55 -4.28
CA ALA A 179 19.00 0.71 -4.73
C ALA A 179 18.06 0.54 -5.94
N ALA A 180 18.46 -0.25 -6.94
CA ALA A 180 17.63 -0.54 -8.12
C ALA A 180 16.38 -1.33 -7.77
N GLY A 181 16.51 -2.37 -6.94
CA GLY A 181 15.38 -3.16 -6.48
C GLY A 181 14.39 -2.34 -5.66
N PHE A 182 14.89 -1.57 -4.69
CA PHE A 182 14.06 -0.68 -3.87
C PHE A 182 13.37 0.41 -4.71
N ALA A 183 14.09 1.02 -5.65
CA ALA A 183 13.52 2.01 -6.55
C ALA A 183 12.41 1.42 -7.44
N GLY A 184 12.60 0.19 -7.96
CA GLY A 184 11.58 -0.52 -8.73
C GLY A 184 10.32 -0.80 -7.90
N VAL A 185 10.49 -1.37 -6.70
CA VAL A 185 9.35 -1.66 -5.80
C VAL A 185 8.63 -0.39 -5.37
N SER A 186 9.38 0.65 -4.95
CA SER A 186 8.79 1.90 -4.45
C SER A 186 8.22 2.79 -5.55
N GLY A 187 8.95 2.92 -6.66
CA GLY A 187 8.52 3.74 -7.79
C GLY A 187 7.41 3.11 -8.61
N GLY A 188 7.35 1.78 -8.62
CA GLY A 188 6.36 1.01 -9.34
C GLY A 188 5.13 0.60 -8.52
N TYR A 189 4.94 1.16 -7.36
CA TYR A 189 3.81 0.84 -6.48
C TYR A 189 2.48 0.99 -7.18
N SER A 190 1.75 0.16 -7.61
CA SER A 190 0.55 0.21 -8.48
C SER A 190 0.81 0.25 -9.98
N ALA A 191 2.06 0.10 -10.43
CA ALA A 191 2.43 0.10 -11.84
C ALA A 191 2.78 -1.32 -12.31
N ASN A 192 1.93 -2.30 -12.06
CA ASN A 192 2.14 -3.71 -12.42
C ASN A 192 1.35 -4.11 -13.66
N LEU A 193 1.85 -5.06 -14.43
CA LEU A 193 1.16 -5.58 -15.62
C LEU A 193 -0.01 -6.51 -15.27
N LEU A 194 0.03 -7.12 -14.12
CA LEU A 194 -1.02 -7.99 -13.61
C LEU A 194 -1.74 -7.29 -12.44
N MET A 195 -3.02 -7.55 -12.30
CA MET A 195 -3.78 -7.04 -11.16
C MET A 195 -3.28 -7.62 -9.85
N GLY A 196 -2.97 -6.74 -8.91
CA GLY A 196 -2.57 -7.09 -7.56
C GLY A 196 -3.71 -6.96 -6.54
N SER A 197 -3.37 -7.24 -5.28
CA SER A 197 -4.28 -7.08 -4.14
C SER A 197 -4.78 -5.65 -3.97
N ILE A 198 -3.93 -4.68 -4.29
CA ILE A 198 -4.24 -3.24 -4.20
C ILE A 198 -5.36 -2.86 -5.16
N ASP A 199 -5.33 -3.34 -6.41
CA ASP A 199 -6.34 -3.04 -7.42
C ASP A 199 -7.72 -3.54 -6.98
N ALA A 200 -7.79 -4.77 -6.46
CA ALA A 200 -9.02 -5.34 -5.92
C ALA A 200 -9.52 -4.57 -4.70
N SER A 201 -8.63 -4.15 -3.82
CA SER A 201 -8.96 -3.35 -2.63
C SER A 201 -9.52 -1.98 -3.00
N LEU A 202 -8.86 -1.28 -3.92
CA LEU A 202 -9.30 0.03 -4.40
C LEU A 202 -10.64 -0.07 -5.15
N ALA A 203 -10.83 -1.10 -5.97
CA ALA A 203 -12.11 -1.34 -6.64
C ALA A 203 -13.25 -1.53 -5.63
N GLY A 204 -13.03 -2.33 -4.56
CA GLY A 204 -14.02 -2.53 -3.50
C GLY A 204 -14.37 -1.24 -2.76
N LEU A 205 -13.37 -0.44 -2.40
CA LEU A 205 -13.58 0.87 -1.74
C LEU A 205 -14.31 1.85 -2.65
N THR A 206 -13.91 1.93 -3.92
CA THR A 206 -14.56 2.79 -4.92
C THR A 206 -16.01 2.38 -5.13
N GLN A 207 -16.29 1.08 -5.22
CA GLN A 207 -17.65 0.57 -5.34
C GLN A 207 -18.51 0.95 -4.13
N SER A 208 -17.99 0.74 -2.92
CA SER A 208 -18.73 1.12 -1.70
C SER A 208 -19.02 2.61 -1.65
N ALA A 209 -18.06 3.47 -2.04
CA ALA A 209 -18.25 4.89 -2.09
C ALA A 209 -19.29 5.29 -3.16
N ALA A 210 -19.21 4.73 -4.37
CA ALA A 210 -20.15 5.02 -5.45
C ALA A 210 -21.59 4.52 -5.13
N GLN A 211 -21.72 3.40 -4.44
CA GLN A 211 -23.00 2.84 -4.05
C GLN A 211 -23.76 3.66 -2.99
N THR A 212 -23.10 4.63 -2.36
CA THR A 212 -23.79 5.63 -1.52
C THR A 212 -24.68 6.55 -2.33
N MET A 213 -24.40 6.72 -3.63
CA MET A 213 -25.15 7.56 -4.55
C MET A 213 -25.95 6.76 -5.59
N ASN A 214 -25.46 5.60 -5.98
CA ASN A 214 -26.10 4.71 -6.95
C ASN A 214 -25.91 3.25 -6.53
N ALA A 215 -26.96 2.62 -6.01
CA ALA A 215 -26.91 1.25 -5.49
C ALA A 215 -26.45 0.20 -6.51
N ASP A 216 -26.72 0.42 -7.78
CA ASP A 216 -26.45 -0.54 -8.86
C ASP A 216 -25.05 -0.30 -9.51
N TYR A 217 -24.24 0.61 -8.95
CA TYR A 217 -22.92 0.90 -9.48
C TYR A 217 -21.95 -0.27 -9.23
N ILE A 218 -21.30 -0.73 -10.31
CA ILE A 218 -20.33 -1.83 -10.26
C ILE A 218 -18.97 -1.30 -10.76
N VAL A 219 -17.94 -1.45 -9.94
CA VAL A 219 -16.56 -1.12 -10.33
C VAL A 219 -15.87 -2.35 -10.88
N ASN A 220 -15.24 -2.19 -12.04
CA ASN A 220 -14.38 -3.23 -12.59
C ASN A 220 -12.94 -3.00 -12.12
N PRO A 221 -12.29 -3.95 -11.42
CA PRO A 221 -10.90 -3.83 -10.99
C PRO A 221 -9.90 -3.59 -12.14
N THR A 222 -10.29 -3.92 -13.38
CA THR A 222 -9.45 -3.74 -14.57
C THR A 222 -9.56 -2.34 -15.20
N CYS A 223 -10.37 -1.42 -14.64
CA CYS A 223 -10.61 -0.11 -15.27
C CYS A 223 -9.33 0.72 -15.49
N ASN A 224 -8.30 0.52 -14.67
CA ASN A 224 -7.02 1.22 -14.77
C ASN A 224 -5.94 0.41 -15.50
N TRP A 225 -6.23 -0.79 -15.98
CA TRP A 225 -5.23 -1.70 -16.54
C TRP A 225 -4.48 -1.11 -17.73
N PHE A 226 -5.16 -0.37 -18.58
CA PHE A 226 -4.51 0.32 -19.71
C PHE A 226 -3.42 1.30 -19.25
N PHE A 227 -3.65 2.03 -18.16
CA PHE A 227 -2.68 2.97 -17.61
C PHE A 227 -1.50 2.26 -16.93
N MET A 228 -1.67 1.04 -16.44
CA MET A 228 -0.62 0.24 -15.83
C MET A 228 0.53 -0.03 -16.81
N PHE A 229 0.24 -0.40 -18.05
CA PHE A 229 1.26 -0.59 -19.10
C PHE A 229 2.10 0.67 -19.31
N THR A 230 1.45 1.82 -19.41
CA THR A 230 2.13 3.11 -19.57
C THR A 230 2.97 3.43 -18.34
N SER A 231 2.45 3.19 -17.14
CA SER A 231 3.16 3.44 -15.89
C SER A 231 4.39 2.55 -15.74
N VAL A 232 4.30 1.26 -16.07
CA VAL A 232 5.46 0.35 -16.08
C VAL A 232 6.53 0.83 -17.04
N ALA A 233 6.15 1.24 -18.27
CA ALA A 233 7.09 1.75 -19.26
C ALA A 233 7.78 3.07 -18.82
N LEU A 234 7.12 3.87 -17.97
CA LEU A 234 7.70 5.11 -17.45
C LEU A 234 8.63 4.89 -16.26
N VAL A 235 8.40 3.82 -15.47
CA VAL A 235 9.19 3.54 -14.25
C VAL A 235 10.45 2.73 -14.57
N VAL A 236 10.41 1.84 -15.55
CA VAL A 236 11.56 0.99 -15.99
C VAL A 236 12.49 1.73 -16.93
#